data_68de9d145cdc8d21a66f1ea45a9f3657
#
_entry.id   68de9d145cdc8d21a66f1ea45a9f3657
#
_cell.length_a   1.000
_cell.length_b   1.000
_cell.length_c   1.000
_cell.angle_alpha   90.00
_cell.angle_beta   90.00
_cell.angle_gamma   90.00
#
_symmetry.space_group_name_H-M   'P 1'
#
loop_
_entity.id
_entity.type
_entity.pdbx_description
1 polymer ?
#
loop_
_entity_poly.entity_id
_entity_poly.type
_entity_poly.pdbx_seq_one_letter_code
_entity_poly.pdbx_strand_id
1 'polypeptide(L)'
;MAAGLLDYLDPQAIELQSEAKTNEEIIRILAGKLEKLGYVKPSYADAVVARELSMPTGLPLERVDNVAVPHTDPEHVIKAGVAFATLKSTVNFANMEDPEETVPVGYVFL
;
A
#
# COMPACT_ATOMS: atom_id res chain seq x y z
N MET A 1 -24.24 9.38 6.46
CA MET A 1 -23.83 8.17 5.75
C MET A 1 -22.34 8.00 5.82
N ALA A 2 -21.88 6.80 6.15
CA ALA A 2 -20.46 6.54 6.24
C ALA A 2 -19.83 6.51 4.84
N ALA A 3 -18.65 7.09 4.70
CA ALA A 3 -17.90 7.02 3.45
C ALA A 3 -17.32 5.61 3.28
N GLY A 4 -17.37 5.07 2.07
CA GLY A 4 -16.77 3.81 1.75
C GLY A 4 -15.37 3.98 1.18
N LEU A 5 -14.67 2.88 0.97
CA LEU A 5 -13.33 2.88 0.42
C LEU A 5 -13.26 3.62 -0.93
N LEU A 6 -14.26 3.40 -1.79
CA LEU A 6 -14.28 4.03 -3.11
C LEU A 6 -14.41 5.55 -3.06
N ASP A 7 -14.96 6.09 -1.98
CA ASP A 7 -15.09 7.54 -1.82
C ASP A 7 -13.73 8.21 -1.61
N TYR A 8 -12.73 7.46 -1.14
CA TYR A 8 -11.40 7.96 -0.89
C TYR A 8 -10.39 7.58 -1.96
N LEU A 9 -10.76 6.70 -2.88
CA LEU A 9 -9.86 6.23 -3.93
C LEU A 9 -9.83 7.25 -5.06
N ASP A 10 -8.65 7.85 -5.27
CA ASP A 10 -8.44 8.80 -6.35
C ASP A 10 -7.97 8.03 -7.59
N PRO A 11 -8.67 8.16 -8.73
CA PRO A 11 -8.22 7.48 -9.95
C PRO A 11 -6.79 7.82 -10.36
N GLN A 12 -6.30 9.00 -9.99
CA GLN A 12 -4.92 9.39 -10.29
C GLN A 12 -3.91 8.72 -9.36
N ALA A 13 -4.38 8.07 -8.30
CA ALA A 13 -3.55 7.31 -7.38
C ALA A 13 -3.66 5.80 -7.63
N ILE A 14 -4.03 5.40 -8.84
CA ILE A 14 -4.10 4.00 -9.24
C ILE A 14 -2.93 3.67 -10.17
N GLU A 15 -2.24 2.57 -9.87
CA GLU A 15 -1.16 2.06 -10.70
C GLU A 15 -1.51 0.63 -11.10
N LEU A 16 -1.83 0.40 -12.38
CA LEU A 16 -2.20 -0.93 -12.87
C LEU A 16 -1.01 -1.64 -13.49
N GLN A 17 -0.90 -2.94 -13.22
CA GLN A 17 0.15 -3.80 -13.80
C GLN A 17 1.55 -3.24 -13.53
N SER A 18 1.80 -2.82 -12.29
CA SER A 18 3.10 -2.28 -11.90
C SER A 18 4.18 -3.35 -12.05
N GLU A 19 5.33 -2.94 -12.52
CA GLU A 19 6.50 -3.81 -12.67
C GLU A 19 7.43 -3.76 -11.46
N ALA A 20 6.96 -3.17 -10.34
CA ALA A 20 7.73 -3.14 -9.10
C ALA A 20 8.13 -4.56 -8.68
N LYS A 21 9.34 -4.70 -8.17
CA LYS A 21 9.91 -6.00 -7.79
C LYS A 21 9.93 -6.22 -6.29
N THR A 22 9.85 -5.16 -5.49
CA THR A 22 9.91 -5.25 -4.04
C THR A 22 8.76 -4.49 -3.40
N ASN A 23 8.48 -4.83 -2.14
CA ASN A 23 7.46 -4.14 -1.37
C ASN A 23 7.79 -2.64 -1.22
N GLU A 24 9.05 -2.32 -0.99
CA GLU A 24 9.46 -0.92 -0.87
C GLU A 24 9.20 -0.16 -2.17
N GLU A 25 9.50 -0.74 -3.33
CA GLU A 25 9.26 -0.08 -4.61
C GLU A 25 7.80 0.28 -4.80
N ILE A 26 6.88 -0.67 -4.57
CA ILE A 26 5.46 -0.39 -4.79
C ILE A 26 4.90 0.59 -3.76
N ILE A 27 5.38 0.51 -2.52
CA ILE A 27 4.99 1.48 -1.49
C ILE A 27 5.42 2.89 -1.92
N ARG A 28 6.65 3.05 -2.40
CA ARG A 28 7.15 4.37 -2.81
C ARG A 28 6.44 4.90 -4.05
N ILE A 29 6.08 4.04 -4.99
CA ILE A 29 5.31 4.45 -6.17
C ILE A 29 3.95 5.01 -5.74
N LEU A 30 3.22 4.29 -4.91
CA LEU A 30 1.91 4.71 -4.46
C LEU A 30 1.97 5.93 -3.55
N ALA A 31 2.92 5.95 -2.62
CA ALA A 31 3.11 7.11 -1.76
C ALA A 31 3.47 8.36 -2.56
N GLY A 32 4.29 8.20 -3.61
CA GLY A 32 4.64 9.31 -4.48
C GLY A 32 3.42 9.88 -5.21
N LYS A 33 2.49 9.03 -5.64
CA LYS A 33 1.24 9.49 -6.24
C LYS A 33 0.40 10.29 -5.26
N LEU A 34 0.26 9.78 -4.03
CA LEU A 34 -0.50 10.48 -2.98
C LEU A 34 0.15 11.81 -2.61
N GLU A 35 1.47 11.85 -2.52
CA GLU A 35 2.18 13.09 -2.23
C GLU A 35 1.97 14.12 -3.32
N LYS A 36 2.10 13.71 -4.57
CA LYS A 36 1.92 14.61 -5.72
C LYS A 36 0.52 15.18 -5.78
N LEU A 37 -0.47 14.41 -5.35
CA LEU A 37 -1.87 14.83 -5.32
C LEU A 37 -2.24 15.62 -4.07
N GLY A 38 -1.33 15.76 -3.11
CA GLY A 38 -1.55 16.56 -1.92
C GLY A 38 -2.21 15.84 -0.75
N TYR A 39 -2.27 14.52 -0.78
CA TYR A 39 -2.89 13.75 0.30
C TYR A 39 -1.95 13.51 1.48
N VAL A 40 -0.64 13.42 1.22
CA VAL A 40 0.33 13.08 2.25
C VAL A 40 1.55 14.00 2.19
N LYS A 41 2.27 14.06 3.31
CA LYS A 41 3.50 14.85 3.43
C LYS A 41 4.68 14.11 2.77
N PRO A 42 5.77 14.81 2.44
CA PRO A 42 6.96 14.15 1.90
C PRO A 42 7.55 13.06 2.80
N SER A 43 7.27 13.11 4.10
CA SER A 43 7.75 12.11 5.06
C SER A 43 6.97 10.79 5.00
N TYR A 44 5.85 10.75 4.29
CA TYR A 44 4.94 9.60 4.32
C TYR A 44 5.58 8.32 3.79
N ALA A 45 6.25 8.38 2.64
CA ALA A 45 6.82 7.18 2.01
C ALA A 45 7.82 6.49 2.93
N ASP A 46 8.76 7.24 3.51
CA ASP A 46 9.75 6.66 4.41
C ASP A 46 9.09 6.10 5.67
N ALA A 47 8.05 6.77 6.17
CA ALA A 47 7.34 6.32 7.36
C ALA A 47 6.60 5.02 7.10
N VAL A 48 5.96 4.88 5.93
CA VAL A 48 5.25 3.64 5.56
C VAL A 48 6.24 2.49 5.40
N VAL A 49 7.36 2.72 4.73
CA VAL A 49 8.37 1.69 4.54
C VAL A 49 8.90 1.21 5.91
N ALA A 50 9.19 2.13 6.82
CA ALA A 50 9.64 1.78 8.16
C ALA A 50 8.58 1.00 8.94
N ARG A 51 7.31 1.42 8.83
CA ARG A 51 6.21 0.73 9.52
C ARG A 51 6.04 -0.68 8.96
N GLU A 52 6.16 -0.88 7.66
CA GLU A 52 6.01 -2.19 7.04
C GLU A 52 7.08 -3.17 7.55
N LEU A 53 8.29 -2.69 7.82
CA LEU A 53 9.36 -3.54 8.38
C LEU A 53 9.03 -4.01 9.79
N SER A 54 8.37 -3.19 10.60
CA SER A 54 8.07 -3.53 11.99
C SER A 54 6.68 -4.15 12.16
N MET A 55 5.74 -3.77 11.31
CA MET A 55 4.34 -4.24 11.35
C MET A 55 3.88 -4.62 9.94
N PRO A 56 4.22 -5.84 9.48
CA PRO A 56 3.90 -6.26 8.13
C PRO A 56 2.40 -6.29 7.84
N THR A 57 2.02 -6.05 6.58
CA THR A 57 0.61 -5.97 6.19
C THR A 57 0.21 -6.96 5.11
N GLY A 58 1.04 -7.95 4.79
CA GLY A 58 0.68 -9.00 3.83
C GLY A 58 -0.46 -9.85 4.37
N LEU A 59 -1.55 -9.97 3.61
CA LEU A 59 -2.73 -10.75 4.00
C LEU A 59 -2.95 -11.88 3.01
N PRO A 60 -2.77 -13.15 3.43
CA PRO A 60 -3.07 -14.29 2.57
C PRO A 60 -4.59 -14.49 2.51
N LEU A 61 -5.13 -14.56 1.29
CA LEU A 61 -6.56 -14.77 1.06
C LEU A 61 -6.73 -16.07 0.28
N GLU A 62 -7.69 -16.89 0.69
CA GLU A 62 -7.85 -18.24 0.13
C GLU A 62 -8.40 -18.27 -1.28
N ARG A 63 -9.25 -17.33 -1.65
CA ARG A 63 -10.03 -17.41 -2.90
C ARG A 63 -9.75 -16.30 -3.90
N VAL A 64 -8.92 -15.33 -3.53
CA VAL A 64 -8.56 -14.22 -4.38
C VAL A 64 -7.08 -13.98 -4.25
N ASP A 65 -6.53 -13.10 -5.09
CA ASP A 65 -5.14 -12.73 -4.97
C ASP A 65 -4.89 -12.07 -3.61
N ASN A 66 -3.71 -12.32 -3.07
CA ASN A 66 -3.34 -11.76 -1.77
C ASN A 66 -3.18 -10.26 -1.86
N VAL A 67 -3.44 -9.58 -0.74
CA VAL A 67 -3.36 -8.12 -0.66
C VAL A 67 -2.39 -7.67 0.41
N ALA A 68 -1.91 -6.44 0.28
CA ALA A 68 -1.18 -5.76 1.34
C ALA A 68 -1.81 -4.39 1.56
N VAL A 69 -1.75 -3.90 2.81
CA VAL A 69 -2.34 -2.62 3.19
C VAL A 69 -1.32 -1.77 3.97
N PRO A 70 -0.18 -1.42 3.35
CA PRO A 70 0.82 -0.61 4.04
C PRO A 70 0.25 0.73 4.50
N HIS A 71 0.66 1.19 5.67
CA HIS A 71 0.17 2.45 6.23
C HIS A 71 1.15 2.99 7.27
N THR A 72 0.85 4.16 7.80
CA THR A 72 1.61 4.74 8.90
C THR A 72 0.71 5.65 9.72
N ASP A 73 1.29 6.37 10.68
CA ASP A 73 0.54 7.22 11.59
C ASP A 73 -0.02 8.47 10.89
N PRO A 74 -1.16 9.01 11.39
CA PRO A 74 -1.83 10.15 10.75
C PRO A 74 -1.00 11.42 10.65
N GLU A 75 0.07 11.56 11.45
CA GLU A 75 0.92 12.77 11.42
C GLU A 75 1.54 13.02 10.05
N HIS A 76 1.65 12.00 9.20
CA HIS A 76 2.20 12.10 7.86
C HIS A 76 1.13 12.34 6.79
N VAL A 77 -0.13 12.44 7.19
CA VAL A 77 -1.29 12.56 6.28
C VAL A 77 -1.85 13.96 6.34
N ILE A 78 -2.11 14.56 5.17
CA ILE A 78 -2.73 15.88 5.05
C ILE A 78 -4.25 15.74 4.98
N LYS A 79 -4.74 14.82 4.13
CA LYS A 79 -6.16 14.53 4.02
C LYS A 79 -6.37 13.06 3.66
N ALA A 80 -7.54 12.53 3.97
CA ALA A 80 -7.86 11.13 3.71
C ALA A 80 -7.84 10.83 2.21
N GLY A 81 -7.20 9.74 1.86
CA GLY A 81 -7.14 9.26 0.48
C GLY A 81 -6.55 7.87 0.44
N VAL A 82 -6.83 7.14 -0.64
CA VAL A 82 -6.36 5.77 -0.82
C VAL A 82 -5.71 5.65 -2.20
N ALA A 83 -4.55 5.04 -2.25
CA ALA A 83 -3.92 4.63 -3.50
C ALA A 83 -4.07 3.13 -3.66
N PHE A 84 -4.08 2.67 -4.90
CA PHE A 84 -4.28 1.26 -5.22
C PHE A 84 -3.34 0.85 -6.35
N ALA A 85 -2.78 -0.35 -6.25
CA ALA A 85 -1.98 -0.92 -7.33
C ALA A 85 -2.34 -2.37 -7.57
N THR A 86 -2.29 -2.78 -8.84
CA THR A 86 -2.15 -4.18 -9.19
C THR A 86 -0.71 -4.40 -9.63
N LEU A 87 -0.20 -5.60 -9.41
CA LEU A 87 1.17 -5.96 -9.73
C LEU A 87 1.20 -6.92 -10.89
N LYS A 88 2.07 -6.67 -11.87
CA LYS A 88 2.23 -7.53 -13.04
C LYS A 88 2.71 -8.92 -12.63
N SER A 89 3.64 -8.96 -11.67
CA SER A 89 4.06 -10.20 -11.00
C SER A 89 3.92 -9.97 -9.51
N THR A 90 3.61 -11.03 -8.77
CA THR A 90 3.44 -10.89 -7.32
C THR A 90 4.75 -10.41 -6.67
N VAL A 91 4.57 -9.65 -5.59
CA VAL A 91 5.67 -9.12 -4.78
C VAL A 91 5.51 -9.65 -3.36
N ASN A 92 6.60 -10.08 -2.77
CA ASN A 92 6.54 -10.64 -1.42
C ASN A 92 6.44 -9.55 -0.37
N PHE A 93 5.43 -9.69 0.49
CA PHE A 93 5.29 -8.92 1.73
C PHE A 93 5.38 -9.89 2.89
N ALA A 94 5.92 -9.45 4.02
CA ALA A 94 5.85 -10.27 5.21
C ALA A 94 4.40 -10.42 5.65
N ASN A 95 4.06 -11.57 6.19
CA ASN A 95 2.70 -11.90 6.61
C ASN A 95 2.35 -11.13 7.89
N MET A 96 1.18 -10.49 7.90
CA MET A 96 0.71 -9.74 9.07
C MET A 96 0.62 -10.61 10.32
N GLU A 97 0.26 -11.88 10.17
CA GLU A 97 0.10 -12.80 11.29
C GLU A 97 1.40 -13.49 11.70
N ASP A 98 2.36 -13.62 10.77
CA ASP A 98 3.64 -14.26 11.03
C ASP A 98 4.73 -13.58 10.20
N PRO A 99 5.45 -12.61 10.80
CA PRO A 99 6.45 -11.82 10.05
C PRO A 99 7.61 -12.63 9.48
N GLU A 100 7.81 -13.87 9.93
CA GLU A 100 8.87 -14.72 9.37
C GLU A 100 8.44 -15.40 8.06
N GLU A 101 7.16 -15.38 7.74
CA GLU A 101 6.64 -15.90 6.48
C GLU A 101 6.40 -14.76 5.50
N THR A 102 6.43 -15.08 4.20
CA THR A 102 6.11 -14.11 3.17
C THR A 102 4.83 -14.50 2.45
N VAL A 103 4.14 -13.47 1.92
CA VAL A 103 2.90 -13.62 1.16
C VAL A 103 3.13 -13.03 -0.22
N PRO A 104 2.92 -13.80 -1.31
CA PRO A 104 3.00 -13.22 -2.66
C PRO A 104 1.77 -12.37 -2.93
N VAL A 105 1.95 -11.06 -3.03
CA VAL A 105 0.88 -10.08 -3.08
C VAL A 105 0.67 -9.58 -4.50
N GLY A 106 -0.59 -9.53 -4.94
CA GLY A 106 -0.96 -9.02 -6.27
C GLY A 106 -1.64 -7.66 -6.23
N TYR A 107 -2.22 -7.27 -5.09
CA TYR A 107 -2.92 -5.99 -4.92
C TYR A 107 -2.41 -5.26 -3.69
N VAL A 108 -2.21 -3.95 -3.83
CA VAL A 108 -1.73 -3.11 -2.72
C VAL A 108 -2.66 -1.92 -2.56
N PHE A 109 -3.14 -1.69 -1.35
CA PHE A 109 -3.89 -0.50 -0.96
C PHE A 109 -3.05 0.32 0.01
N LEU A 110 -2.90 1.61 -0.26
CA LEU A 110 -2.07 2.48 0.56
C LEU A 110 -2.87 3.63 1.17
#